data_32a1e31d444a07efcad89dc95269f532
#
_entry.id   32a1e31d444a07efcad89dc95269f532
#
_cell.length_a   1.000
_cell.length_b   1.000
_cell.length_c   1.000
_cell.angle_alpha   90.00
_cell.angle_beta   90.00
_cell.angle_gamma   90.00
#
_symmetry.space_group_name_H-M   'P 1'
#
loop_
_entity.id
_entity.type
_entity.pdbx_description
1 polymer ?
#
loop_
_entity_poly.entity_id
_entity_poly.type
_entity_poly.pdbx_seq_one_letter_code
_entity_poly.pdbx_strand_id
1 'polypeptide(L)'
;HLLNGVPWLIPGNIFLDTITQNIYPIFGASASSIIIYILCCSLAIFLNQNKKYLIIIILIIISIIPNYKSIEEIEDGIVVSVIQPSSDPFLKYKKDYRTQIEINLLDLINTSSELSEIVVLPEAELPYPIRSTQFDQFINKIKNSEKIVMGAWDIDRNSVYNSIYGLKTYDSYKKIHLVPFGEYIPFISSLRGLVAFFDLPMSNVKHGPKNQQNIRILNDIAVSTPICFDIAFANTVRIMNKSSLLMINVSNDTWFGNSIGPYQHLNIARIRSIENKRWTIRST
;
A
#
# COMPACT_ATOMS: atom_id res chain seq x y z
N HIS A 1 -1.97 14.55 18.18
CA HIS A 1 -2.39 14.25 16.79
C HIS A 1 -3.77 13.64 16.82
N LEU A 2 -4.82 14.46 16.71
CA LEU A 2 -6.23 14.05 16.86
C LEU A 2 -6.68 13.04 15.77
N LEU A 3 -6.04 13.00 14.60
CA LEU A 3 -6.36 12.11 13.46
C LEU A 3 -5.12 11.43 12.87
N ASN A 4 -4.03 11.29 13.62
CA ASN A 4 -2.73 10.75 13.13
C ASN A 4 -2.17 11.42 11.86
N GLY A 5 -2.82 12.49 11.39
CA GLY A 5 -2.55 13.12 10.11
C GLY A 5 -2.96 12.24 8.90
N VAL A 6 -3.06 12.84 7.75
CA VAL A 6 -3.23 12.13 6.46
C VAL A 6 -2.03 12.51 5.60
N PRO A 7 -0.93 11.71 5.59
CA PRO A 7 0.30 12.05 4.89
C PRO A 7 0.18 11.77 3.38
N TRP A 8 -0.89 12.27 2.74
CA TRP A 8 -1.19 12.04 1.34
C TRP A 8 -0.53 13.05 0.41
N LEU A 9 -0.71 14.34 0.71
CA LEU A 9 -0.15 15.44 -0.08
C LEU A 9 1.05 16.06 0.65
N ILE A 10 2.18 15.37 0.65
CA ILE A 10 3.43 15.87 1.20
C ILE A 10 4.16 16.66 0.12
N PRO A 11 4.56 17.94 0.34
CA PRO A 11 5.27 18.73 -0.66
C PRO A 11 6.51 18.04 -1.24
N GLY A 12 7.25 17.28 -0.43
CA GLY A 12 8.40 16.50 -0.88
C GLY A 12 8.11 15.44 -1.94
N ASN A 13 6.84 15.05 -2.14
CA ASN A 13 6.46 14.11 -3.20
C ASN A 13 6.71 14.66 -4.61
N ILE A 14 6.83 15.98 -4.77
CA ILE A 14 7.13 16.63 -6.06
C ILE A 14 8.49 16.21 -6.63
N PHE A 15 9.38 15.70 -5.80
CA PHE A 15 10.71 15.25 -6.25
C PHE A 15 10.70 13.90 -6.95
N LEU A 16 9.59 13.16 -6.92
CA LEU A 16 9.46 11.91 -7.67
C LEU A 16 9.65 12.18 -9.18
N ASP A 17 10.35 11.27 -9.85
CA ASP A 17 10.71 11.36 -11.28
C ASP A 17 11.63 12.56 -11.64
N THR A 18 12.26 13.17 -10.64
CA THR A 18 13.30 14.19 -10.84
C THR A 18 14.65 13.69 -10.30
N ILE A 19 15.75 14.36 -10.66
CA ILE A 19 17.07 14.02 -10.12
C ILE A 19 17.10 14.09 -8.59
N THR A 20 16.25 14.92 -8.00
CA THR A 20 16.17 15.11 -6.55
C THR A 20 15.53 13.95 -5.81
N GLN A 21 14.86 13.00 -6.49
CA GLN A 21 14.33 11.79 -5.84
C GLN A 21 15.42 10.96 -5.14
N ASN A 22 16.67 11.10 -5.55
CA ASN A 22 17.82 10.41 -4.96
C ASN A 22 18.06 10.77 -3.48
N ILE A 23 17.44 11.82 -2.96
CA ILE A 23 17.48 12.16 -1.53
C ILE A 23 16.51 11.33 -0.68
N TYR A 24 15.51 10.70 -1.28
CA TYR A 24 14.50 9.93 -0.53
C TYR A 24 15.08 8.83 0.35
N PRO A 25 16.07 8.02 -0.08
CA PRO A 25 16.64 6.98 0.76
C PRO A 25 17.36 7.51 2.00
N ILE A 26 17.74 8.81 2.03
CA ILE A 26 18.47 9.44 3.12
C ILE A 26 17.51 10.19 4.05
N PHE A 27 16.67 11.03 3.50
CA PHE A 27 15.85 11.98 4.26
C PHE A 27 14.36 11.60 4.27
N GLY A 28 13.90 10.81 3.29
CA GLY A 28 12.49 10.53 3.05
C GLY A 28 11.75 11.74 2.45
N ALA A 29 10.56 11.50 1.90
CA ALA A 29 9.75 12.55 1.28
C ALA A 29 9.30 13.62 2.27
N SER A 30 9.03 13.24 3.53
CA SER A 30 8.60 14.20 4.56
C SER A 30 9.68 15.24 4.87
N ALA A 31 10.93 14.82 5.06
CA ALA A 31 12.03 15.75 5.29
C ALA A 31 12.43 16.51 4.02
N SER A 32 12.25 15.90 2.85
CA SER A 32 12.46 16.58 1.56
C SER A 32 11.53 17.79 1.38
N SER A 33 10.39 17.83 2.06
CA SER A 33 9.52 18.99 2.10
C SER A 33 10.21 20.24 2.65
N ILE A 34 11.12 20.08 3.62
CA ILE A 34 11.90 21.16 4.20
C ILE A 34 12.76 21.84 3.14
N ILE A 35 13.35 21.05 2.22
CA ILE A 35 14.17 21.56 1.12
C ILE A 35 13.32 22.47 0.23
N ILE A 36 12.08 22.09 -0.09
CA ILE A 36 11.17 22.92 -0.88
C ILE A 36 10.90 24.25 -0.17
N TYR A 37 10.61 24.23 1.13
CA TYR A 37 10.39 25.46 1.89
C TYR A 37 11.63 26.35 1.90
N ILE A 38 12.82 25.79 2.10
CA ILE A 38 14.07 26.54 2.05
C ILE A 38 14.27 27.17 0.67
N LEU A 39 14.05 26.41 -0.41
CA LEU A 39 14.18 26.91 -1.78
C LEU A 39 13.19 28.04 -2.07
N CYS A 40 11.92 27.86 -1.72
CA CYS A 40 10.89 28.90 -1.92
C CYS A 40 11.19 30.17 -1.12
N CYS A 41 11.56 30.04 0.15
CA CYS A 41 11.94 31.18 0.99
C CYS A 41 13.18 31.89 0.46
N SER A 42 14.22 31.13 0.04
CA SER A 42 15.44 31.69 -0.53
C SER A 42 15.17 32.47 -1.81
N LEU A 43 14.33 31.90 -2.68
CA LEU A 43 13.91 32.58 -3.91
C LEU A 43 13.13 33.86 -3.63
N ALA A 44 12.18 33.82 -2.70
CA ALA A 44 11.40 35.01 -2.32
C ALA A 44 12.30 36.14 -1.76
N ILE A 45 13.28 35.82 -0.90
CA ILE A 45 14.24 36.79 -0.36
C ILE A 45 15.16 37.31 -1.46
N PHE A 46 15.64 36.45 -2.36
CA PHE A 46 16.46 36.84 -3.51
C PHE A 46 15.74 37.87 -4.38
N LEU A 47 14.49 37.58 -4.76
CA LEU A 47 13.69 38.48 -5.60
C LEU A 47 13.39 39.81 -4.94
N ASN A 48 13.17 39.80 -3.60
CA ASN A 48 12.80 41.01 -2.87
C ASN A 48 14.01 41.86 -2.42
N GLN A 49 15.14 41.23 -2.07
CA GLN A 49 16.29 41.90 -1.46
C GLN A 49 17.59 41.81 -2.30
N ASN A 50 17.56 41.18 -3.47
CA ASN A 50 18.70 41.01 -4.38
C ASN A 50 19.95 40.39 -3.69
N LYS A 51 19.75 39.46 -2.77
CA LYS A 51 20.82 38.81 -2.00
C LYS A 51 21.39 37.61 -2.73
N LYS A 52 22.39 37.85 -3.56
CA LYS A 52 23.01 36.86 -4.47
C LYS A 52 23.61 35.64 -3.77
N TYR A 53 24.00 35.74 -2.49
CA TYR A 53 24.53 34.59 -1.75
C TYR A 53 23.52 33.44 -1.59
N LEU A 54 22.22 33.71 -1.72
CA LEU A 54 21.19 32.66 -1.66
C LEU A 54 21.26 31.69 -2.84
N ILE A 55 21.79 32.11 -3.99
CA ILE A 55 22.06 31.22 -5.13
C ILE A 55 23.08 30.17 -4.72
N ILE A 56 24.10 30.56 -3.95
CA ILE A 56 25.13 29.63 -3.47
C ILE A 56 24.50 28.54 -2.59
N ILE A 57 23.53 28.87 -1.72
CA ILE A 57 22.81 27.90 -0.89
C ILE A 57 22.06 26.88 -1.78
N ILE A 58 21.38 27.36 -2.82
CA ILE A 58 20.67 26.49 -3.77
C ILE A 58 21.65 25.54 -4.47
N LEU A 59 22.78 26.06 -4.93
CA LEU A 59 23.82 25.26 -5.60
C LEU A 59 24.42 24.20 -4.66
N ILE A 60 24.66 24.56 -3.39
CA ILE A 60 25.13 23.61 -2.36
C ILE A 60 24.09 22.51 -2.15
N ILE A 61 22.80 22.85 -1.99
CA ILE A 61 21.74 21.86 -1.83
C ILE A 61 21.71 20.89 -3.02
N ILE A 62 21.81 21.40 -4.24
CA ILE A 62 21.82 20.56 -5.45
C ILE A 62 23.07 19.65 -5.49
N SER A 63 24.23 20.15 -5.07
CA SER A 63 25.48 19.40 -5.11
C SER A 63 25.55 18.24 -4.10
N ILE A 64 24.72 18.28 -3.04
CA ILE A 64 24.66 17.22 -2.01
C ILE A 64 23.75 16.05 -2.45
N ILE A 65 23.00 16.21 -3.55
CA ILE A 65 22.10 15.17 -4.04
C ILE A 65 22.93 13.97 -4.53
N PRO A 66 22.77 12.79 -3.91
CA PRO A 66 23.52 11.61 -4.32
C PRO A 66 23.16 11.23 -5.76
N ASN A 67 24.15 10.86 -6.54
CA ASN A 67 23.93 10.27 -7.85
C ASN A 67 23.89 8.75 -7.71
N TYR A 68 22.70 8.16 -7.61
CA TYR A 68 22.53 6.72 -7.63
C TYR A 68 22.58 6.21 -9.06
N LYS A 69 23.41 5.21 -9.29
CA LYS A 69 23.38 4.44 -10.53
C LYS A 69 22.03 3.72 -10.64
N SER A 70 21.60 3.50 -11.87
CA SER A 70 20.47 2.61 -12.16
C SER A 70 20.67 1.26 -11.48
N ILE A 71 19.57 0.66 -11.04
CA ILE A 71 19.60 -0.70 -10.50
C ILE A 71 20.06 -1.63 -11.62
N GLU A 72 21.12 -2.41 -11.37
CA GLU A 72 21.56 -3.44 -12.30
C GLU A 72 20.47 -4.49 -12.46
N GLU A 73 20.31 -5.01 -13.67
CA GLU A 73 19.39 -6.12 -13.92
C GLU A 73 19.81 -7.32 -13.08
N ILE A 74 18.85 -7.92 -12.39
CA ILE A 74 19.09 -9.11 -11.57
C ILE A 74 18.85 -10.31 -12.47
N GLU A 75 19.87 -11.12 -12.71
CA GLU A 75 19.77 -12.33 -13.55
C GLU A 75 18.88 -13.41 -12.92
N ASP A 76 18.85 -13.50 -11.58
CA ASP A 76 18.05 -14.48 -10.82
C ASP A 76 16.88 -13.79 -10.09
N GLY A 77 15.82 -13.50 -10.82
CA GLY A 77 14.61 -12.88 -10.27
C GLY A 77 13.52 -13.92 -9.95
N ILE A 78 12.60 -13.55 -9.08
CA ILE A 78 11.37 -14.30 -8.79
C ILE A 78 10.30 -13.87 -9.79
N VAL A 79 9.65 -14.85 -10.44
CA VAL A 79 8.53 -14.57 -11.34
C VAL A 79 7.26 -14.37 -10.53
N VAL A 80 6.66 -13.21 -10.65
CA VAL A 80 5.46 -12.82 -9.89
C VAL A 80 4.32 -12.48 -10.83
N SER A 81 3.17 -13.10 -10.63
CA SER A 81 1.91 -12.68 -11.26
C SER A 81 1.13 -11.76 -10.33
N VAL A 82 0.70 -10.62 -10.85
CA VAL A 82 -0.16 -9.68 -10.14
C VAL A 82 -1.55 -9.74 -10.74
N ILE A 83 -2.52 -10.16 -9.95
CA ILE A 83 -3.91 -10.22 -10.36
C ILE A 83 -4.60 -8.91 -10.02
N GLN A 84 -5.25 -8.31 -11.02
CA GLN A 84 -6.00 -7.07 -10.88
C GLN A 84 -7.38 -7.24 -11.53
N PRO A 85 -8.36 -7.83 -10.82
CA PRO A 85 -9.68 -8.14 -11.36
C PRO A 85 -10.54 -6.89 -11.55
N SER A 86 -10.19 -5.77 -10.92
CA SER A 86 -10.92 -4.49 -10.98
C SER A 86 -12.41 -4.64 -10.60
N SER A 87 -12.69 -5.47 -9.61
CA SER A 87 -14.06 -5.72 -9.15
C SER A 87 -14.68 -4.48 -8.52
N ASP A 88 -15.94 -4.22 -8.88
CA ASP A 88 -16.70 -3.14 -8.28
C ASP A 88 -16.86 -3.37 -6.77
N PRO A 89 -16.43 -2.43 -5.91
CA PRO A 89 -16.41 -2.60 -4.46
C PRO A 89 -17.81 -2.71 -3.84
N PHE A 90 -18.86 -2.26 -4.53
CA PHE A 90 -20.24 -2.35 -4.07
C PHE A 90 -20.93 -3.63 -4.57
N LEU A 91 -20.60 -4.08 -5.79
CA LEU A 91 -21.23 -5.25 -6.39
C LEU A 91 -20.74 -6.57 -5.80
N LYS A 92 -19.47 -6.67 -5.39
CA LYS A 92 -18.90 -7.93 -4.86
C LYS A 92 -19.63 -8.48 -3.62
N TYR A 93 -20.33 -7.63 -2.86
CA TYR A 93 -21.14 -8.06 -1.70
C TYR A 93 -22.55 -8.50 -2.07
N LYS A 94 -23.01 -8.27 -3.30
CA LYS A 94 -24.32 -8.71 -3.78
C LYS A 94 -24.27 -10.19 -4.16
N LYS A 95 -25.24 -10.96 -3.67
CA LYS A 95 -25.28 -12.42 -3.84
C LYS A 95 -25.24 -12.85 -5.30
N ASP A 96 -25.91 -12.12 -6.18
CA ASP A 96 -26.04 -12.45 -7.61
C ASP A 96 -24.71 -12.32 -8.37
N TYR A 97 -23.80 -11.47 -7.90
CA TYR A 97 -22.49 -11.24 -8.53
C TYR A 97 -21.37 -12.11 -7.96
N ARG A 98 -21.54 -12.65 -6.75
CA ARG A 98 -20.52 -13.41 -6.03
C ARG A 98 -19.98 -14.59 -6.84
N THR A 99 -20.86 -15.43 -7.39
CA THR A 99 -20.47 -16.64 -8.15
C THR A 99 -19.63 -16.28 -9.36
N GLN A 100 -20.00 -15.21 -10.09
CA GLN A 100 -19.24 -14.79 -11.27
C GLN A 100 -17.85 -14.25 -10.88
N ILE A 101 -17.77 -13.48 -9.80
CA ILE A 101 -16.49 -12.97 -9.27
C ILE A 101 -15.59 -14.13 -8.88
N GLU A 102 -16.12 -15.13 -8.16
CA GLU A 102 -15.36 -16.33 -7.76
C GLU A 102 -14.84 -17.12 -8.96
N ILE A 103 -15.67 -17.34 -9.98
CA ILE A 103 -15.28 -18.06 -11.19
C ILE A 103 -14.15 -17.31 -11.91
N ASN A 104 -14.32 -16.03 -12.15
CA ASN A 104 -13.31 -15.22 -12.83
C ASN A 104 -12.00 -15.19 -12.03
N LEU A 105 -12.08 -15.04 -10.73
CA LEU A 105 -10.91 -14.99 -9.87
C LEU A 105 -10.16 -16.32 -9.83
N LEU A 106 -10.89 -17.46 -9.77
CA LEU A 106 -10.30 -18.80 -9.82
C LEU A 106 -9.57 -19.07 -11.15
N ASP A 107 -10.15 -18.66 -12.27
CA ASP A 107 -9.51 -18.80 -13.58
C ASP A 107 -8.20 -18.02 -13.66
N LEU A 108 -8.23 -16.73 -13.23
CA LEU A 108 -7.05 -15.89 -13.17
C LEU A 108 -5.98 -16.47 -12.25
N ILE A 109 -6.35 -16.94 -11.06
CA ILE A 109 -5.40 -17.51 -10.10
C ILE A 109 -4.77 -18.77 -10.64
N ASN A 110 -5.56 -19.74 -11.14
CA ASN A 110 -5.05 -21.02 -11.60
C ASN A 110 -4.12 -20.85 -12.81
N THR A 111 -4.50 -20.00 -13.77
CA THR A 111 -3.65 -19.69 -14.92
C THR A 111 -2.35 -19.01 -14.49
N SER A 112 -2.42 -18.01 -13.61
CA SER A 112 -1.25 -17.28 -13.14
C SER A 112 -0.31 -18.16 -12.30
N SER A 113 -0.85 -19.07 -11.49
CA SER A 113 -0.05 -19.94 -10.61
C SER A 113 0.76 -21.00 -11.36
N GLU A 114 0.39 -21.32 -12.60
CA GLU A 114 1.16 -22.19 -13.48
C GLU A 114 2.39 -21.47 -14.07
N LEU A 115 2.31 -20.14 -14.23
CA LEU A 115 3.31 -19.32 -14.91
C LEU A 115 4.29 -18.61 -13.94
N SER A 116 3.97 -18.58 -12.65
CA SER A 116 4.74 -17.79 -11.66
C SER A 116 5.01 -18.56 -10.39
N GLU A 117 5.98 -18.07 -9.63
CA GLU A 117 6.34 -18.59 -8.31
C GLU A 117 5.49 -17.98 -7.19
N ILE A 118 4.98 -16.77 -7.41
CA ILE A 118 4.08 -16.06 -6.49
C ILE A 118 2.95 -15.46 -7.29
N VAL A 119 1.75 -15.51 -6.73
CA VAL A 119 0.56 -14.83 -7.24
C VAL A 119 0.05 -13.88 -6.17
N VAL A 120 -0.06 -12.60 -6.49
CA VAL A 120 -0.51 -11.56 -5.57
C VAL A 120 -1.89 -11.07 -5.98
N LEU A 121 -2.85 -11.16 -5.04
CA LEU A 121 -4.21 -10.67 -5.21
C LEU A 121 -4.39 -9.32 -4.49
N PRO A 122 -5.37 -8.51 -4.91
CA PRO A 122 -5.62 -7.20 -4.30
C PRO A 122 -6.24 -7.29 -2.89
N GLU A 123 -6.51 -6.12 -2.32
CA GLU A 123 -7.10 -5.95 -1.00
C GLU A 123 -8.53 -6.49 -0.94
N ALA A 124 -8.77 -7.44 -0.03
CA ALA A 124 -10.09 -7.95 0.34
C ALA A 124 -11.00 -8.25 -0.87
N GLU A 125 -10.47 -8.96 -1.86
CA GLU A 125 -11.21 -9.24 -3.09
C GLU A 125 -12.41 -10.15 -2.85
N LEU A 126 -12.28 -11.14 -1.98
CA LEU A 126 -13.40 -12.03 -1.61
C LEU A 126 -14.36 -11.36 -0.63
N PRO A 127 -15.68 -11.53 -0.84
CA PRO A 127 -16.71 -10.89 0.01
C PRO A 127 -16.97 -11.61 1.33
N TYR A 128 -16.18 -12.61 1.66
CA TYR A 128 -16.28 -13.39 2.88
C TYR A 128 -14.92 -13.50 3.57
N PRO A 129 -14.92 -13.68 4.91
CA PRO A 129 -13.69 -13.70 5.66
C PRO A 129 -12.93 -15.03 5.50
N ILE A 130 -11.61 -14.95 5.71
CA ILE A 130 -10.77 -16.12 5.95
C ILE A 130 -11.36 -16.95 7.11
N ARG A 131 -11.14 -18.26 7.09
CA ARG A 131 -11.69 -19.22 8.07
C ARG A 131 -13.22 -19.38 8.02
N SER A 132 -13.86 -18.89 6.97
CA SER A 132 -15.25 -19.24 6.69
C SER A 132 -15.32 -20.48 5.80
N THR A 133 -16.43 -21.22 5.90
CA THR A 133 -16.67 -22.38 5.02
C THR A 133 -16.57 -22.00 3.53
N GLN A 134 -17.04 -20.81 3.17
CA GLN A 134 -16.95 -20.31 1.80
C GLN A 134 -15.50 -20.08 1.36
N PHE A 135 -14.67 -19.52 2.25
CA PHE A 135 -13.25 -19.32 1.99
C PHE A 135 -12.53 -20.66 1.77
N ASP A 136 -12.77 -21.64 2.63
CA ASP A 136 -12.18 -22.97 2.53
C ASP A 136 -12.60 -23.66 1.22
N GLN A 137 -13.88 -23.55 0.84
CA GLN A 137 -14.39 -24.07 -0.43
C GLN A 137 -13.74 -23.38 -1.65
N PHE A 138 -13.45 -22.09 -1.56
CA PHE A 138 -12.75 -21.34 -2.61
C PHE A 138 -11.29 -21.79 -2.72
N ILE A 139 -10.55 -21.81 -1.62
CA ILE A 139 -9.12 -22.19 -1.60
C ILE A 139 -8.91 -23.62 -2.10
N ASN A 140 -9.80 -24.55 -1.75
CA ASN A 140 -9.73 -25.94 -2.20
C ASN A 140 -9.87 -26.12 -3.72
N LYS A 141 -10.31 -25.09 -4.46
CA LYS A 141 -10.38 -25.09 -5.92
C LYS A 141 -9.10 -24.55 -6.57
N ILE A 142 -8.17 -24.00 -5.78
CA ILE A 142 -6.90 -23.47 -6.28
C ILE A 142 -5.85 -24.59 -6.32
N LYS A 143 -5.22 -24.78 -7.47
CA LYS A 143 -4.23 -25.87 -7.68
C LYS A 143 -2.93 -25.69 -6.90
N ASN A 144 -2.43 -24.44 -6.81
CA ASN A 144 -1.14 -24.08 -6.20
C ASN A 144 -1.35 -23.01 -5.14
N SER A 145 -2.18 -23.29 -4.13
CA SER A 145 -2.56 -22.29 -3.12
C SER A 145 -1.37 -21.79 -2.30
N GLU A 146 -0.31 -22.58 -2.16
CA GLU A 146 0.91 -22.21 -1.46
C GLU A 146 1.68 -21.04 -2.10
N LYS A 147 1.41 -20.73 -3.36
CA LYS A 147 1.99 -19.60 -4.08
C LYS A 147 1.23 -18.29 -3.87
N ILE A 148 0.08 -18.32 -3.23
CA ILE A 148 -0.84 -17.20 -3.16
C ILE A 148 -0.52 -16.28 -1.98
N VAL A 149 -0.48 -14.98 -2.27
CA VAL A 149 -0.51 -13.89 -1.30
C VAL A 149 -1.73 -13.04 -1.59
N MET A 150 -2.63 -12.89 -0.63
CA MET A 150 -3.91 -12.24 -0.86
C MET A 150 -4.37 -11.36 0.28
N GLY A 151 -4.99 -10.23 -0.07
CA GLY A 151 -5.79 -9.44 0.87
C GLY A 151 -7.11 -10.13 1.17
N ALA A 152 -7.47 -10.20 2.45
CA ALA A 152 -8.70 -10.84 2.90
C ALA A 152 -9.25 -10.23 4.19
N TRP A 153 -10.56 -10.36 4.40
CA TRP A 153 -11.16 -10.04 5.68
C TRP A 153 -10.81 -11.12 6.72
N ASP A 154 -10.42 -10.69 7.91
CA ASP A 154 -10.25 -11.57 9.07
C ASP A 154 -11.24 -11.19 10.14
N ILE A 155 -12.01 -12.16 10.63
CA ILE A 155 -12.91 -11.97 11.76
C ILE A 155 -12.36 -12.77 12.92
N ASP A 156 -11.88 -12.06 13.94
CA ASP A 156 -11.42 -12.64 15.19
C ASP A 156 -12.36 -12.22 16.32
N ARG A 157 -13.09 -13.20 16.87
CA ARG A 157 -14.17 -13.00 17.84
C ARG A 157 -15.24 -12.04 17.28
N ASN A 158 -15.30 -10.80 17.80
CA ASN A 158 -16.23 -9.75 17.36
C ASN A 158 -15.53 -8.59 16.62
N SER A 159 -14.31 -8.80 16.18
CA SER A 159 -13.51 -7.76 15.52
C SER A 159 -13.24 -8.14 14.08
N VAL A 160 -13.46 -7.19 13.17
CA VAL A 160 -13.17 -7.32 11.73
C VAL A 160 -11.86 -6.62 11.45
N TYR A 161 -10.96 -7.29 10.76
CA TYR A 161 -9.67 -6.74 10.32
C TYR A 161 -9.55 -6.85 8.81
N ASN A 162 -8.95 -5.84 8.22
CA ASN A 162 -8.43 -5.91 6.86
C ASN A 162 -7.02 -6.49 6.93
N SER A 163 -6.77 -7.57 6.23
CA SER A 163 -5.56 -8.37 6.42
C SER A 163 -4.99 -8.85 5.10
N ILE A 164 -3.71 -9.21 5.09
CA ILE A 164 -3.06 -9.91 3.99
C ILE A 164 -2.49 -11.23 4.51
N TYR A 165 -2.58 -12.25 3.70
CA TYR A 165 -2.19 -13.63 4.02
C TYR A 165 -1.25 -14.21 2.98
N GLY A 166 -0.20 -14.91 3.42
CA GLY A 166 0.51 -15.88 2.62
C GLY A 166 -0.08 -17.26 2.85
N LEU A 167 -0.71 -17.87 1.85
CA LEU A 167 -1.44 -19.12 2.04
C LEU A 167 -0.55 -20.34 2.28
N LYS A 168 0.76 -20.25 2.02
CA LYS A 168 1.72 -21.31 2.32
C LYS A 168 1.87 -21.54 3.83
N THR A 169 2.03 -20.48 4.59
CA THR A 169 2.30 -20.53 6.04
C THR A 169 1.11 -20.05 6.86
N TYR A 170 0.10 -19.46 6.23
CA TYR A 170 -1.00 -18.74 6.86
C TYR A 170 -0.52 -17.59 7.77
N ASP A 171 0.72 -17.13 7.55
CA ASP A 171 1.19 -15.89 8.16
C ASP A 171 0.34 -14.73 7.69
N SER A 172 0.06 -13.79 8.57
CA SER A 172 -0.80 -12.67 8.26
C SER A 172 -0.30 -11.36 8.84
N TYR A 173 -0.66 -10.29 8.15
CA TYR A 173 -0.52 -8.93 8.65
C TYR A 173 -1.89 -8.26 8.63
N LYS A 174 -2.25 -7.57 9.71
CA LYS A 174 -3.50 -6.81 9.87
C LYS A 174 -3.22 -5.33 9.68
N LYS A 175 -3.99 -4.66 8.83
CA LYS A 175 -3.86 -3.23 8.50
C LYS A 175 -3.83 -2.38 9.77
N ILE A 176 -2.80 -1.52 9.89
CA ILE A 176 -2.61 -0.65 11.05
C ILE A 176 -3.30 0.69 10.86
N HIS A 177 -3.16 1.30 9.68
CA HIS A 177 -3.69 2.62 9.40
C HIS A 177 -4.97 2.52 8.59
N LEU A 178 -6.09 2.69 9.24
CA LEU A 178 -7.41 2.67 8.62
C LEU A 178 -7.74 4.03 8.00
N VAL A 179 -8.51 4.01 6.92
CA VAL A 179 -9.02 5.21 6.25
C VAL A 179 -10.12 5.81 7.11
N PRO A 180 -9.95 7.06 7.62
CA PRO A 180 -11.00 7.74 8.35
C PRO A 180 -12.25 7.90 7.50
N PHE A 181 -13.42 7.70 8.10
CA PHE A 181 -14.75 7.73 7.47
C PHE A 181 -15.01 6.63 6.43
N GLY A 182 -13.99 5.91 5.96
CA GLY A 182 -14.16 4.74 5.07
C GLY A 182 -14.23 3.44 5.84
N GLU A 183 -13.21 3.16 6.65
CA GLU A 183 -13.08 1.92 7.41
C GLU A 183 -13.49 2.07 8.88
N TYR A 184 -13.44 3.28 9.43
CA TYR A 184 -13.92 3.60 10.76
C TYR A 184 -14.42 5.04 10.85
N ILE A 185 -15.30 5.31 11.82
CA ILE A 185 -15.79 6.65 12.10
C ILE A 185 -15.03 7.19 13.32
N PRO A 186 -14.22 8.26 13.16
CA PRO A 186 -13.53 8.89 14.27
C PRO A 186 -14.54 9.55 15.22
N PHE A 187 -14.29 9.48 16.52
CA PHE A 187 -14.97 10.16 17.63
C PHE A 187 -16.34 9.66 18.05
N ILE A 188 -17.24 9.22 17.17
CA ILE A 188 -18.60 8.88 17.59
C ILE A 188 -19.11 7.68 16.78
N SER A 189 -19.11 6.52 17.40
CA SER A 189 -19.77 5.31 16.85
C SER A 189 -21.30 5.46 16.72
N SER A 190 -21.88 6.47 17.43
CA SER A 190 -23.33 6.73 17.46
C SER A 190 -23.83 7.60 16.29
N LEU A 191 -22.96 8.16 15.44
CA LEU A 191 -23.39 8.87 14.23
C LEU A 191 -23.69 7.95 13.04
N ARG A 192 -23.58 6.64 13.22
CA ARG A 192 -24.02 5.67 12.23
C ARG A 192 -25.53 5.80 11.99
N GLY A 193 -25.92 5.80 10.75
CA GLY A 193 -27.33 5.93 10.35
C GLY A 193 -27.83 7.37 10.23
N LEU A 194 -27.03 8.39 10.65
CA LEU A 194 -27.43 9.80 10.48
C LEU A 194 -27.11 10.36 9.11
N VAL A 195 -26.15 9.78 8.39
CA VAL A 195 -25.80 10.19 7.02
C VAL A 195 -25.51 8.94 6.19
N ALA A 196 -26.27 8.68 5.15
CA ALA A 196 -26.16 7.50 4.28
C ALA A 196 -24.74 7.34 3.65
N PHE A 197 -23.98 8.41 3.54
CA PHE A 197 -22.58 8.40 3.09
C PHE A 197 -21.65 7.64 4.04
N PHE A 198 -22.00 7.49 5.33
CA PHE A 198 -21.18 6.77 6.31
C PHE A 198 -21.59 5.30 6.51
N ASP A 199 -22.65 4.85 5.84
CA ASP A 199 -23.12 3.46 5.89
C ASP A 199 -22.40 2.57 4.86
N LEU A 200 -21.08 2.75 4.71
CA LEU A 200 -20.28 1.83 3.90
C LEU A 200 -20.27 0.43 4.55
N PRO A 201 -20.32 -0.64 3.74
CA PRO A 201 -20.44 -2.02 4.24
C PRO A 201 -19.38 -2.43 5.27
N MET A 202 -18.24 -1.71 5.30
CA MET A 202 -17.05 -2.05 6.10
C MET A 202 -16.64 -0.99 7.12
N SER A 203 -17.55 -0.13 7.59
CA SER A 203 -17.24 0.95 8.52
C SER A 203 -16.98 0.52 9.97
N ASN A 204 -16.64 -0.74 10.25
CA ASN A 204 -16.36 -1.29 11.58
C ASN A 204 -15.06 -2.08 11.68
N VAL A 205 -14.09 -1.72 10.87
CA VAL A 205 -12.78 -2.36 10.87
C VAL A 205 -12.00 -1.93 12.10
N LYS A 206 -11.22 -2.83 12.68
CA LYS A 206 -10.32 -2.57 13.79
C LYS A 206 -8.89 -2.40 13.30
N HIS A 207 -8.14 -1.51 13.97
CA HIS A 207 -6.72 -1.37 13.76
C HIS A 207 -5.98 -2.67 14.12
N GLY A 208 -5.07 -3.10 13.27
CA GLY A 208 -4.16 -4.19 13.57
C GLY A 208 -3.18 -3.83 14.70
N PRO A 209 -2.58 -4.82 15.35
CA PRO A 209 -1.53 -4.60 16.35
C PRO A 209 -0.35 -3.83 15.75
N LYS A 210 0.28 -2.94 16.53
CA LYS A 210 1.44 -2.17 16.04
C LYS A 210 2.68 -3.04 15.81
N ASN A 211 2.86 -4.07 16.62
CA ASN A 211 3.98 -5.00 16.52
C ASN A 211 3.50 -6.28 15.85
N GLN A 212 3.76 -6.40 14.57
CA GLN A 212 3.45 -7.57 13.77
C GLN A 212 4.71 -8.04 13.05
N GLN A 213 4.82 -9.34 12.86
CA GLN A 213 5.89 -9.92 12.06
C GLN A 213 5.56 -9.77 10.57
N ASN A 214 6.60 -9.69 9.75
CA ASN A 214 6.46 -9.77 8.31
C ASN A 214 6.00 -11.18 7.90
N ILE A 215 5.14 -11.27 6.89
CA ILE A 215 4.77 -12.57 6.34
C ILE A 215 5.95 -13.19 5.59
N ARG A 216 5.93 -14.51 5.47
CA ARG A 216 6.95 -15.27 4.77
C ARG A 216 6.37 -15.94 3.53
N ILE A 217 7.12 -15.90 2.44
CA ILE A 217 6.73 -16.47 1.15
C ILE A 217 7.85 -17.36 0.61
N LEU A 218 7.54 -18.23 -0.33
CA LEU A 218 8.49 -19.15 -0.98
C LEU A 218 9.39 -19.88 0.05
N ASN A 219 10.69 -19.72 -0.10
CA ASN A 219 11.72 -20.34 0.73
C ASN A 219 12.09 -19.43 1.92
N ASP A 220 11.08 -19.03 2.70
CA ASP A 220 11.25 -18.22 3.91
C ASP A 220 11.65 -16.75 3.68
N ILE A 221 11.34 -16.19 2.52
CA ILE A 221 11.59 -14.77 2.22
C ILE A 221 10.60 -13.91 3.01
N ALA A 222 11.13 -13.07 3.90
CA ALA A 222 10.33 -12.11 4.63
C ALA A 222 9.94 -10.94 3.73
N VAL A 223 8.64 -10.62 3.69
CA VAL A 223 8.08 -9.53 2.89
C VAL A 223 7.29 -8.56 3.75
N SER A 224 7.50 -7.27 3.55
CA SER A 224 6.66 -6.24 4.14
C SER A 224 5.37 -6.08 3.35
N THR A 225 4.26 -5.93 4.05
CA THR A 225 2.93 -6.00 3.43
C THR A 225 2.02 -4.84 3.84
N PRO A 226 2.40 -3.59 3.53
CA PRO A 226 1.52 -2.46 3.80
C PRO A 226 0.23 -2.59 2.97
N ILE A 227 -0.93 -2.49 3.62
CA ILE A 227 -2.23 -2.60 2.98
C ILE A 227 -2.76 -1.21 2.67
N CYS A 228 -3.04 -0.93 1.39
CA CYS A 228 -3.72 0.28 0.93
C CYS A 228 -3.16 1.55 1.61
N PHE A 229 -3.94 2.22 2.44
CA PHE A 229 -3.58 3.46 3.13
C PHE A 229 -2.33 3.37 4.04
N ASP A 230 -1.93 2.16 4.52
CA ASP A 230 -0.69 1.97 5.28
C ASP A 230 0.53 2.52 4.52
N ILE A 231 0.54 2.43 3.18
CA ILE A 231 1.66 2.86 2.35
C ILE A 231 1.96 4.35 2.48
N ALA A 232 0.97 5.16 2.88
CA ALA A 232 1.17 6.59 3.09
C ALA A 232 2.05 6.89 4.32
N PHE A 233 2.11 5.98 5.29
CA PHE A 233 2.80 6.18 6.57
C PHE A 233 4.26 5.71 6.51
N ALA A 234 5.15 6.61 6.11
CA ALA A 234 6.57 6.34 5.88
C ALA A 234 7.25 5.58 7.04
N ASN A 235 6.96 5.94 8.29
CA ASN A 235 7.59 5.30 9.45
C ASN A 235 7.14 3.84 9.63
N THR A 236 5.86 3.55 9.41
CA THR A 236 5.33 2.18 9.46
C THR A 236 5.97 1.32 8.38
N VAL A 237 5.98 1.81 7.13
CA VAL A 237 6.60 1.11 6.01
C VAL A 237 8.10 0.88 6.26
N ARG A 238 8.81 1.89 6.79
CA ARG A 238 10.23 1.77 7.13
C ARG A 238 10.49 0.70 8.21
N ILE A 239 9.64 0.63 9.23
CA ILE A 239 9.78 -0.40 10.29
C ILE A 239 9.58 -1.79 9.70
N MET A 240 8.55 -1.99 8.87
CA MET A 240 8.29 -3.26 8.20
C MET A 240 9.46 -3.69 7.31
N ASN A 241 10.09 -2.73 6.61
CA ASN A 241 11.17 -3.01 5.68
C ASN A 241 12.55 -3.23 6.34
N LYS A 242 12.70 -3.08 7.65
CA LYS A 242 13.96 -3.39 8.35
C LYS A 242 14.35 -4.88 8.23
N SER A 243 13.38 -5.76 8.19
CA SER A 243 13.55 -7.22 8.15
C SER A 243 12.94 -7.87 6.92
N SER A 244 12.63 -7.12 5.86
CA SER A 244 12.08 -7.64 4.61
C SER A 244 13.05 -7.46 3.45
N LEU A 245 12.96 -8.34 2.48
CA LEU A 245 13.71 -8.25 1.21
C LEU A 245 12.87 -7.62 0.09
N LEU A 246 11.55 -7.74 0.18
CA LEU A 246 10.59 -7.34 -0.81
C LEU A 246 9.39 -6.66 -0.11
N MET A 247 8.71 -5.76 -0.80
CA MET A 247 7.46 -5.15 -0.37
C MET A 247 6.31 -5.59 -1.28
N ILE A 248 5.22 -6.07 -0.68
CA ILE A 248 3.96 -6.37 -1.38
C ILE A 248 2.90 -5.42 -0.86
N ASN A 249 2.44 -4.53 -1.72
CA ASN A 249 1.37 -3.58 -1.40
C ASN A 249 0.08 -3.99 -2.11
N VAL A 250 -0.92 -4.37 -1.34
CA VAL A 250 -2.26 -4.66 -1.87
C VAL A 250 -3.20 -3.51 -1.57
N SER A 251 -4.07 -3.19 -2.51
CA SER A 251 -5.03 -2.10 -2.40
C SER A 251 -6.31 -2.41 -3.17
N ASN A 252 -7.35 -1.62 -2.95
CA ASN A 252 -8.50 -1.55 -3.83
C ASN A 252 -8.70 -0.08 -4.23
N ASP A 253 -8.09 0.31 -5.34
CA ASP A 253 -8.11 1.69 -5.81
C ASP A 253 -9.41 2.04 -6.57
N THR A 254 -10.31 1.06 -6.82
CA THR A 254 -11.62 1.30 -7.44
C THR A 254 -12.50 2.25 -6.62
N TRP A 255 -12.24 2.36 -5.31
CA TRP A 255 -12.89 3.36 -4.44
C TRP A 255 -12.65 4.81 -4.86
N PHE A 256 -11.55 5.09 -5.54
CA PHE A 256 -11.22 6.44 -6.00
C PHE A 256 -11.98 6.82 -7.28
N GLY A 257 -12.62 5.88 -7.96
CA GLY A 257 -13.28 6.08 -9.24
C GLY A 257 -12.36 6.74 -10.28
N ASN A 258 -12.89 7.66 -11.06
CA ASN A 258 -12.15 8.36 -12.11
C ASN A 258 -11.36 9.60 -11.60
N SER A 259 -10.97 9.60 -10.32
CA SER A 259 -10.21 10.71 -9.74
C SER A 259 -8.70 10.56 -9.95
N ILE A 260 -7.93 11.57 -9.50
CA ILE A 260 -6.47 11.50 -9.45
C ILE A 260 -5.94 10.57 -8.35
N GLY A 261 -6.82 10.08 -7.47
CA GLY A 261 -6.48 9.27 -6.30
C GLY A 261 -5.59 8.05 -6.58
N PRO A 262 -5.92 7.19 -7.57
CA PRO A 262 -5.11 6.01 -7.90
C PRO A 262 -3.68 6.39 -8.29
N TYR A 263 -3.49 7.46 -9.08
CA TYR A 263 -2.18 7.94 -9.51
C TYR A 263 -1.35 8.47 -8.32
N GLN A 264 -1.98 9.23 -7.42
CA GLN A 264 -1.32 9.70 -6.21
C GLN A 264 -0.93 8.53 -5.30
N HIS A 265 -1.80 7.55 -5.16
CA HIS A 265 -1.55 6.35 -4.36
C HIS A 265 -0.38 5.52 -4.94
N LEU A 266 -0.34 5.34 -6.24
CA LEU A 266 0.80 4.70 -6.93
C LEU A 266 2.10 5.49 -6.70
N ASN A 267 2.07 6.81 -6.82
CA ASN A 267 3.26 7.64 -6.61
C ASN A 267 3.76 7.54 -5.15
N ILE A 268 2.87 7.48 -4.17
CA ILE A 268 3.25 7.24 -2.78
C ILE A 268 3.94 5.88 -2.65
N ALA A 269 3.40 4.82 -3.26
CA ALA A 269 4.02 3.49 -3.23
C ALA A 269 5.42 3.49 -3.88
N ARG A 270 5.59 4.17 -5.02
CA ARG A 270 6.90 4.36 -5.68
C ARG A 270 7.91 5.09 -4.78
N ILE A 271 7.47 6.14 -4.09
CA ILE A 271 8.30 6.87 -3.12
C ILE A 271 8.73 5.93 -1.99
N ARG A 272 7.82 5.13 -1.42
CA ARG A 272 8.15 4.16 -0.36
C ARG A 272 9.15 3.11 -0.84
N SER A 273 9.02 2.65 -2.10
CA SER A 273 9.98 1.75 -2.74
C SER A 273 11.39 2.36 -2.75
N ILE A 274 11.51 3.61 -3.21
CA ILE A 274 12.79 4.33 -3.28
C ILE A 274 13.35 4.60 -1.87
N GLU A 275 12.54 5.09 -0.93
CA GLU A 275 12.97 5.36 0.45
C GLU A 275 13.57 4.15 1.15
N ASN A 276 12.99 2.98 0.90
CA ASN A 276 13.39 1.74 1.57
C ASN A 276 14.38 0.91 0.74
N LYS A 277 14.68 1.32 -0.50
CA LYS A 277 15.49 0.54 -1.45
C LYS A 277 14.97 -0.90 -1.56
N ARG A 278 13.67 -1.05 -1.80
CA ARG A 278 13.00 -2.35 -1.91
C ARG A 278 12.18 -2.40 -3.20
N TRP A 279 12.27 -3.52 -3.88
CA TRP A 279 11.32 -3.84 -4.93
C TRP A 279 9.92 -3.90 -4.36
N THR A 280 8.96 -3.38 -5.10
CA THR A 280 7.57 -3.32 -4.68
C THR A 280 6.68 -3.98 -5.71
N ILE A 281 5.96 -5.00 -5.28
CA ILE A 281 4.87 -5.60 -6.02
C ILE A 281 3.59 -4.92 -5.55
N ARG A 282 2.79 -4.40 -6.49
CA ARG A 282 1.53 -3.75 -6.16
C ARG A 282 0.38 -4.38 -6.93
N SER A 283 -0.66 -4.82 -6.20
CA SER A 283 -1.94 -5.31 -6.72
C SER A 283 -3.07 -4.40 -6.23
N THR A 284 -3.92 -3.93 -7.16
CA THR A 284 -5.01 -2.98 -6.85
C THR A 284 -6.31 -3.34 -7.53
#